data_8a066b15f5381d5b85a267bc5c6150c9
#
_entry.id   8a066b15f5381d5b85a267bc5c6150c9
#
_cell.length_a   1.000
_cell.length_b   1.000
_cell.length_c   1.000
_cell.angle_alpha   90.00
_cell.angle_beta   90.00
_cell.angle_gamma   90.00
#
_symmetry.space_group_name_H-M   'P 1'
#
loop_
_entity.id
_entity.type
_entity.pdbx_description
1 polymer ?
#
loop_
_entity_poly.entity_id
_entity_poly.type
_entity_poly.pdbx_seq_one_letter_code
_entity_poly.pdbx_strand_id
1 'polypeptide(L)'
;MKKFLFLIGIAVTMVACKPAQKAKQVFEMPAVEDIAMYQVNPRVFAPENSLNAVAARIDSIRDLGVNVMWVMPIYPIGIEKGKNSPYCISDYKAIAPEFGTIEDFKKLTETCHEHGMGMILDWVANHTAWDHPWVKEHPEWYTRDEKADTIICPQPWNWEDVADLNYDNKDMRAAMIDAMKFWITEIGIDGFRCDVADGVPADFWKEAINELRAAAGNRKIVMLAEGKHSDNFTVGGFDMNYGWDYKDDLVKVWKGAPAEDLFKSDKAEYDSLPSGKVKLRFTTNHDHSTEATPCKEFTNDRGAMAAYVASIFPHGGALIYGSQEVGYPEPINFFKYVPVNWTAKPEIYKEYQTLIRLYNEHPALRKGTLSTYPDKDVLVFEKTDAAERFLVLVNVRNEPKTIQVPENWLGREVDDEAC
;
A
#
# COMPACT_ATOMS: atom_id res chain seq x y z
N MET A 1 89.80 -21.94 16.08
CA MET A 1 88.42 -22.42 16.25
C MET A 1 87.50 -21.27 15.91
N LYS A 2 86.92 -21.30 14.67
CA LYS A 2 85.93 -20.29 14.20
C LYS A 2 84.56 -20.81 14.49
N LYS A 3 83.75 -20.09 15.30
CA LYS A 3 82.31 -20.38 15.51
C LYS A 3 81.48 -19.72 14.41
N PHE A 4 80.75 -20.51 13.62
CA PHE A 4 79.73 -20.02 12.70
C PHE A 4 78.39 -19.92 13.44
N LEU A 5 77.80 -18.74 13.42
CA LEU A 5 76.43 -18.46 13.88
C LEU A 5 75.49 -18.56 12.65
N PHE A 6 74.54 -19.51 12.68
CA PHE A 6 73.44 -19.62 11.70
C PHE A 6 72.27 -18.78 12.22
N LEU A 7 71.88 -17.73 11.47
CA LEU A 7 70.65 -17.04 11.68
C LEU A 7 69.56 -17.71 10.79
N ILE A 8 68.56 -18.29 11.44
CA ILE A 8 67.36 -18.77 10.76
C ILE A 8 66.36 -17.60 10.74
N GLY A 9 66.13 -17.03 9.55
CA GLY A 9 65.07 -16.05 9.32
C GLY A 9 63.74 -16.75 9.13
N ILE A 10 62.79 -16.54 10.05
CA ILE A 10 61.40 -16.96 9.88
C ILE A 10 60.68 -15.90 9.10
N ALA A 11 60.32 -16.18 7.84
CA ALA A 11 59.45 -15.34 7.02
C ALA A 11 57.98 -15.62 7.42
N VAL A 12 57.37 -14.68 8.14
CA VAL A 12 55.92 -14.74 8.45
C VAL A 12 55.18 -14.15 7.23
N THR A 13 54.59 -15.00 6.40
CA THR A 13 53.68 -14.61 5.36
C THR A 13 52.32 -14.29 5.99
N MET A 14 51.99 -13.00 6.15
CA MET A 14 50.62 -12.56 6.46
C MET A 14 49.73 -12.81 5.23
N VAL A 15 48.90 -13.83 5.33
CA VAL A 15 47.76 -14.03 4.41
C VAL A 15 46.68 -13.02 4.85
N ALA A 16 46.55 -11.93 4.11
CA ALA A 16 45.45 -11.02 4.26
C ALA A 16 44.15 -11.72 3.79
N CYS A 17 43.36 -12.22 4.72
CA CYS A 17 42.00 -12.64 4.43
C CYS A 17 41.21 -11.42 3.97
N LYS A 18 40.89 -11.36 2.66
CA LYS A 18 39.85 -10.44 2.18
C LYS A 18 38.58 -10.78 2.96
N PRO A 19 37.86 -9.79 3.52
CA PRO A 19 36.56 -10.07 4.11
C PRO A 19 35.67 -10.70 3.05
N ALA A 20 35.07 -11.83 3.36
CA ALA A 20 34.11 -12.49 2.49
C ALA A 20 33.01 -11.44 2.17
N GLN A 21 32.86 -11.12 0.89
CA GLN A 21 31.77 -10.29 0.41
C GLN A 21 30.49 -11.03 0.82
N LYS A 22 29.72 -10.48 1.78
CA LYS A 22 28.40 -11.03 2.14
C LYS A 22 27.63 -11.16 0.84
N ALA A 23 27.15 -12.35 0.52
CA ALA A 23 26.27 -12.57 -0.60
C ALA A 23 25.12 -11.56 -0.46
N LYS A 24 24.84 -10.77 -1.54
CA LYS A 24 23.75 -9.81 -1.54
C LYS A 24 22.48 -10.59 -1.26
N GLN A 25 21.82 -10.34 -0.13
CA GLN A 25 20.59 -11.02 0.23
C GLN A 25 19.56 -10.67 -0.85
N VAL A 26 19.03 -11.67 -1.53
CA VAL A 26 17.97 -11.48 -2.51
C VAL A 26 16.73 -11.05 -1.75
N PHE A 27 16.12 -9.94 -2.17
CA PHE A 27 14.87 -9.47 -1.58
C PHE A 27 13.75 -10.51 -1.81
N GLU A 28 12.95 -10.75 -0.78
CA GLU A 28 11.74 -11.56 -0.85
C GLU A 28 10.56 -10.76 -0.32
N MET A 29 9.45 -10.75 -1.07
CA MET A 29 8.21 -10.12 -0.62
C MET A 29 7.74 -10.74 0.70
N PRO A 30 7.31 -9.91 1.68
CA PRO A 30 6.74 -10.41 2.93
C PRO A 30 5.50 -11.27 2.68
N ALA A 31 5.10 -12.06 3.68
CA ALA A 31 3.78 -12.67 3.66
C ALA A 31 2.70 -11.58 3.67
N VAL A 32 1.57 -11.85 3.04
CA VAL A 32 0.50 -10.85 2.85
C VAL A 32 0.01 -10.29 4.19
N GLU A 33 -0.06 -11.15 5.21
CA GLU A 33 -0.46 -10.78 6.57
C GLU A 33 0.58 -9.93 7.32
N ASP A 34 1.80 -9.84 6.79
CA ASP A 34 2.90 -9.06 7.38
C ASP A 34 3.16 -7.75 6.64
N ILE A 35 2.28 -7.36 5.72
CA ILE A 35 2.44 -6.14 4.93
C ILE A 35 2.09 -4.91 5.75
N ALA A 36 3.07 -3.99 5.84
CA ALA A 36 2.89 -2.59 6.17
C ALA A 36 3.30 -1.76 4.97
N MET A 37 2.34 -1.06 4.37
CA MET A 37 2.48 -0.41 3.07
C MET A 37 2.61 1.11 3.20
N TYR A 38 3.44 1.71 2.35
CA TYR A 38 3.54 3.16 2.19
C TYR A 38 3.11 3.55 0.78
N GLN A 39 2.03 4.33 0.68
CA GLN A 39 1.53 4.85 -0.59
C GLN A 39 2.24 6.15 -0.96
N VAL A 40 2.88 6.18 -2.10
CA VAL A 40 3.56 7.33 -2.68
C VAL A 40 2.67 8.01 -3.73
N ASN A 41 2.31 9.26 -3.46
CA ASN A 41 1.86 10.18 -4.50
C ASN A 41 3.08 10.96 -5.01
N PRO A 42 3.61 10.71 -6.21
CA PRO A 42 4.84 11.38 -6.67
C PRO A 42 4.71 12.91 -6.73
N ARG A 43 3.50 13.42 -6.97
CA ARG A 43 3.21 14.86 -7.08
C ARG A 43 3.22 15.63 -5.75
N VAL A 44 3.55 14.98 -4.62
CA VAL A 44 3.82 15.69 -3.35
C VAL A 44 5.30 15.75 -2.99
N PHE A 45 6.15 15.00 -3.72
CA PHE A 45 7.59 14.94 -3.46
C PHE A 45 8.35 16.02 -4.22
N ALA A 46 8.05 16.21 -5.51
CA ALA A 46 8.64 17.27 -6.32
C ALA A 46 7.75 17.59 -7.54
N PRO A 47 7.85 18.80 -8.10
CA PRO A 47 7.12 19.17 -9.33
C PRO A 47 7.71 18.53 -10.58
N GLU A 48 8.99 18.13 -10.54
CA GLU A 48 9.73 17.47 -11.63
C GLU A 48 10.70 16.42 -11.06
N ASN A 49 10.97 15.36 -11.81
CA ASN A 49 11.86 14.27 -11.40
C ASN A 49 11.47 13.68 -10.02
N SER A 50 10.19 13.56 -9.76
CA SER A 50 9.68 13.20 -8.42
C SER A 50 10.10 11.81 -7.97
N LEU A 51 10.37 10.84 -8.87
CA LEU A 51 10.92 9.53 -8.51
C LEU A 51 12.28 9.65 -7.82
N ASN A 52 13.14 10.58 -8.27
CA ASN A 52 14.42 10.85 -7.62
C ASN A 52 14.22 11.53 -6.25
N ALA A 53 13.19 12.36 -6.09
CA ALA A 53 12.85 12.95 -4.81
C ALA A 53 12.30 11.90 -3.82
N VAL A 54 11.54 10.90 -4.30
CA VAL A 54 11.13 9.73 -3.50
C VAL A 54 12.35 8.93 -3.07
N ALA A 55 13.26 8.62 -4.01
CA ALA A 55 14.51 7.89 -3.71
C ALA A 55 15.36 8.59 -2.65
N ALA A 56 15.43 9.92 -2.68
CA ALA A 56 16.16 10.71 -1.66
C ALA A 56 15.55 10.60 -0.25
N ARG A 57 14.33 10.12 -0.11
CA ARG A 57 13.63 9.91 1.15
C ARG A 57 13.49 8.45 1.56
N ILE A 58 14.09 7.54 0.82
CA ILE A 58 13.90 6.10 1.01
C ILE A 58 14.23 5.66 2.45
N ASP A 59 15.30 6.20 3.04
CA ASP A 59 15.69 5.90 4.42
C ASP A 59 14.62 6.31 5.42
N SER A 60 14.05 7.51 5.27
CA SER A 60 12.95 7.97 6.14
C SER A 60 11.70 7.12 5.98
N ILE A 61 11.37 6.69 4.76
CA ILE A 61 10.21 5.83 4.50
C ILE A 61 10.44 4.45 5.13
N ARG A 62 11.60 3.86 4.91
CA ARG A 62 11.96 2.58 5.52
C ARG A 62 11.98 2.64 7.05
N ASP A 63 12.47 3.75 7.63
CA ASP A 63 12.58 3.93 9.09
C ASP A 63 11.21 4.04 9.78
N LEU A 64 10.12 4.31 9.05
CA LEU A 64 8.76 4.12 9.55
C LEU A 64 8.44 2.65 9.86
N GLY A 65 9.22 1.70 9.31
CA GLY A 65 8.98 0.27 9.47
C GLY A 65 8.14 -0.36 8.38
N VAL A 66 7.76 0.38 7.35
CA VAL A 66 7.00 -0.16 6.19
C VAL A 66 7.88 -1.11 5.37
N ASN A 67 7.26 -2.09 4.73
CA ASN A 67 7.94 -3.13 3.97
C ASN A 67 7.45 -3.29 2.53
N VAL A 68 6.47 -2.49 2.11
CA VAL A 68 6.01 -2.39 0.72
C VAL A 68 5.77 -0.92 0.37
N MET A 69 6.32 -0.47 -0.76
CA MET A 69 6.03 0.82 -1.35
C MET A 69 5.02 0.63 -2.48
N TRP A 70 3.90 1.33 -2.40
CA TRP A 70 2.92 1.44 -3.49
C TRP A 70 3.06 2.82 -4.13
N VAL A 71 3.46 2.86 -5.40
CA VAL A 71 3.58 4.11 -6.16
C VAL A 71 2.31 4.31 -7.00
N MET A 72 1.66 5.47 -6.85
CA MET A 72 0.53 5.88 -7.68
C MET A 72 0.91 5.95 -9.16
N PRO A 73 -0.05 6.06 -10.11
CA PRO A 73 0.27 5.99 -11.54
C PRO A 73 1.33 7.01 -11.95
N ILE A 74 2.33 6.55 -12.68
CA ILE A 74 3.46 7.35 -13.19
C ILE A 74 3.51 7.43 -14.71
N TYR A 75 2.48 6.94 -15.37
CA TYR A 75 2.37 6.84 -16.82
C TYR A 75 2.12 8.22 -17.47
N PRO A 76 2.44 8.38 -18.77
CA PRO A 76 1.94 9.50 -19.56
C PRO A 76 0.41 9.56 -19.49
N ILE A 77 -0.11 10.76 -19.34
CA ILE A 77 -1.55 11.01 -19.28
C ILE A 77 -2.07 11.62 -20.58
N GLY A 78 -3.35 11.37 -20.87
CA GLY A 78 -4.02 11.94 -22.04
C GLY A 78 -4.35 13.42 -21.88
N ILE A 79 -4.39 14.10 -23.01
CA ILE A 79 -4.73 15.52 -23.12
C ILE A 79 -6.18 15.69 -23.58
N GLU A 80 -6.66 14.80 -24.45
CA GLU A 80 -8.02 14.88 -24.98
C GLU A 80 -9.03 14.60 -23.85
N LYS A 81 -9.88 15.59 -23.58
CA LYS A 81 -10.83 15.63 -22.43
C LYS A 81 -10.17 15.46 -21.05
N GLY A 82 -8.83 15.42 -21.00
CA GLY A 82 -8.09 15.14 -19.78
C GLY A 82 -8.23 16.23 -18.72
N LYS A 83 -8.26 15.83 -17.44
CA LYS A 83 -8.33 16.71 -16.25
C LYS A 83 -7.03 16.72 -15.46
N ASN A 84 -5.90 16.34 -16.09
CA ASN A 84 -4.61 16.11 -15.43
C ASN A 84 -4.64 14.98 -14.37
N SER A 85 -5.57 14.04 -14.52
CA SER A 85 -5.65 12.85 -13.67
C SER A 85 -4.51 11.89 -13.99
N PRO A 86 -3.75 11.40 -13.01
CA PRO A 86 -2.77 10.34 -13.22
C PRO A 86 -3.41 9.01 -13.63
N TYR A 87 -4.72 8.87 -13.47
CA TYR A 87 -5.49 7.69 -13.90
C TYR A 87 -5.96 7.77 -15.36
N CYS A 88 -5.71 8.86 -16.08
CA CYS A 88 -6.04 9.03 -17.49
C CYS A 88 -4.85 8.61 -18.37
N ILE A 89 -4.57 7.30 -18.46
CA ILE A 89 -3.33 6.74 -19.03
C ILE A 89 -3.37 6.79 -20.56
N SER A 90 -2.31 7.32 -21.17
CA SER A 90 -2.11 7.34 -22.63
C SER A 90 -1.01 6.39 -23.13
N ASP A 91 -0.16 5.86 -22.25
CA ASP A 91 0.85 4.84 -22.57
C ASP A 91 1.18 4.00 -21.32
N TYR A 92 0.88 2.71 -21.35
CA TYR A 92 1.09 1.78 -20.22
C TYR A 92 2.55 1.37 -20.01
N LYS A 93 3.45 1.59 -20.97
CA LYS A 93 4.85 1.13 -20.89
C LYS A 93 5.87 2.28 -20.81
N ALA A 94 5.40 3.49 -20.56
CA ALA A 94 6.23 4.69 -20.43
C ALA A 94 6.03 5.36 -19.06
N ILE A 95 6.94 6.27 -18.72
CA ILE A 95 6.84 7.13 -17.54
C ILE A 95 6.65 8.58 -18.01
N ALA A 96 5.72 9.31 -17.37
CA ALA A 96 5.53 10.72 -17.66
C ALA A 96 6.79 11.53 -17.29
N PRO A 97 7.23 12.46 -18.15
CA PRO A 97 8.48 13.21 -17.93
C PRO A 97 8.53 13.96 -16.58
N GLU A 98 7.39 14.36 -16.02
CA GLU A 98 7.32 15.00 -14.70
C GLU A 98 7.83 14.09 -13.58
N PHE A 99 7.72 12.77 -13.73
CA PHE A 99 8.14 11.81 -12.71
C PHE A 99 9.60 11.37 -12.88
N GLY A 100 10.12 11.36 -14.11
CA GLY A 100 11.47 10.91 -14.43
C GLY A 100 11.51 9.95 -15.61
N THR A 101 12.40 8.98 -15.58
CA THR A 101 12.61 7.99 -16.64
C THR A 101 12.34 6.55 -16.16
N ILE A 102 12.29 5.61 -17.11
CA ILE A 102 12.21 4.17 -16.83
C ILE A 102 13.41 3.72 -15.96
N GLU A 103 14.60 4.23 -16.24
CA GLU A 103 15.83 3.95 -15.51
C GLU A 103 15.76 4.47 -14.06
N ASP A 104 15.16 5.66 -13.85
CA ASP A 104 14.94 6.21 -12.50
C ASP A 104 14.01 5.32 -11.69
N PHE A 105 12.92 4.83 -12.28
CA PHE A 105 11.98 3.95 -11.57
C PHE A 105 12.57 2.56 -11.31
N LYS A 106 13.32 2.01 -12.26
CA LYS A 106 14.05 0.77 -12.08
C LYS A 106 15.05 0.88 -10.93
N LYS A 107 15.82 1.98 -10.89
CA LYS A 107 16.75 2.27 -9.80
C LYS A 107 16.03 2.43 -8.46
N LEU A 108 14.87 3.11 -8.43
CA LEU A 108 14.06 3.23 -7.22
C LEU A 108 13.60 1.85 -6.73
N THR A 109 13.15 0.97 -7.64
CA THR A 109 12.74 -0.40 -7.32
C THR A 109 13.92 -1.20 -6.73
N GLU A 110 15.09 -1.14 -7.36
CA GLU A 110 16.32 -1.78 -6.86
C GLU A 110 16.71 -1.25 -5.48
N THR A 111 16.58 0.06 -5.26
CA THR A 111 16.87 0.70 -3.97
C THR A 111 15.86 0.25 -2.90
N CYS A 112 14.58 0.12 -3.23
CA CYS A 112 13.58 -0.46 -2.32
C CYS A 112 13.97 -1.86 -1.87
N HIS A 113 14.35 -2.73 -2.81
CA HIS A 113 14.81 -4.09 -2.51
C HIS A 113 16.05 -4.10 -1.62
N GLU A 114 17.01 -3.22 -1.86
CA GLU A 114 18.22 -3.08 -1.02
C GLU A 114 17.89 -2.66 0.42
N HIS A 115 16.76 -1.95 0.61
CA HIS A 115 16.25 -1.54 1.92
C HIS A 115 15.23 -2.52 2.52
N GLY A 116 15.02 -3.67 1.88
CA GLY A 116 14.10 -4.70 2.36
C GLY A 116 12.62 -4.38 2.14
N MET A 117 12.31 -3.51 1.19
CA MET A 117 10.94 -3.12 0.81
C MET A 117 10.59 -3.62 -0.59
N GLY A 118 9.37 -4.17 -0.75
CA GLY A 118 8.81 -4.47 -2.07
C GLY A 118 8.29 -3.22 -2.77
N MET A 119 8.18 -3.31 -4.10
CA MET A 119 7.65 -2.24 -4.94
C MET A 119 6.40 -2.72 -5.66
N ILE A 120 5.25 -2.07 -5.46
CA ILE A 120 4.07 -2.27 -6.28
C ILE A 120 3.67 -0.97 -6.98
N LEU A 121 3.13 -1.10 -8.20
CA LEU A 121 2.75 0.02 -9.03
C LEU A 121 1.23 0.06 -9.19
N ASP A 122 0.66 1.26 -9.20
CA ASP A 122 -0.76 1.45 -9.49
C ASP A 122 -1.07 1.13 -10.94
N TRP A 123 -2.12 0.35 -11.18
CA TRP A 123 -2.51 -0.13 -12.50
C TRP A 123 -3.96 0.19 -12.82
N VAL A 124 -4.19 0.91 -13.90
CA VAL A 124 -5.52 1.31 -14.35
C VAL A 124 -5.96 0.41 -15.49
N ALA A 125 -6.71 -0.64 -15.17
CA ALA A 125 -7.17 -1.61 -16.18
C ALA A 125 -8.56 -1.28 -16.74
N ASN A 126 -9.37 -0.50 -16.04
CA ASN A 126 -10.77 -0.27 -16.40
C ASN A 126 -10.94 0.61 -17.66
N HIS A 127 -10.03 1.53 -17.92
CA HIS A 127 -10.15 2.55 -18.96
C HIS A 127 -8.80 3.09 -19.43
N THR A 128 -8.79 3.85 -20.52
CA THR A 128 -7.64 4.62 -21.00
C THR A 128 -8.00 6.08 -21.25
N ALA A 129 -7.01 6.91 -21.51
CA ALA A 129 -7.23 8.23 -22.11
C ALA A 129 -7.92 8.12 -23.48
N TRP A 130 -8.62 9.18 -23.90
CA TRP A 130 -9.25 9.25 -25.23
C TRP A 130 -8.25 9.32 -26.38
N ASP A 131 -7.06 9.84 -26.12
CA ASP A 131 -5.92 9.92 -27.07
C ASP A 131 -4.91 8.78 -26.89
N HIS A 132 -5.26 7.71 -26.15
CA HIS A 132 -4.48 6.49 -26.13
C HIS A 132 -4.42 5.89 -27.55
N PRO A 133 -3.25 5.42 -28.06
CA PRO A 133 -3.13 4.85 -29.41
C PRO A 133 -4.18 3.79 -29.74
N TRP A 134 -4.56 2.97 -28.78
CA TRP A 134 -5.58 1.91 -28.95
C TRP A 134 -6.96 2.46 -29.39
N VAL A 135 -7.35 3.66 -28.96
CA VAL A 135 -8.64 4.25 -29.37
C VAL A 135 -8.74 4.39 -30.88
N LYS A 136 -7.62 4.72 -31.52
CA LYS A 136 -7.54 4.91 -32.97
C LYS A 136 -7.20 3.61 -33.73
N GLU A 137 -6.29 2.82 -33.16
CA GLU A 137 -5.73 1.63 -33.82
C GLU A 137 -6.66 0.41 -33.64
N HIS A 138 -7.37 0.33 -32.51
CA HIS A 138 -8.21 -0.78 -32.10
C HIS A 138 -9.52 -0.29 -31.45
N PRO A 139 -10.37 0.46 -32.17
CA PRO A 139 -11.63 0.98 -31.63
C PRO A 139 -12.58 -0.13 -31.13
N GLU A 140 -12.42 -1.35 -31.60
CA GLU A 140 -13.15 -2.55 -31.15
C GLU A 140 -12.70 -3.04 -29.75
N TRP A 141 -11.62 -2.52 -29.21
CA TRP A 141 -11.18 -2.80 -27.84
C TRP A 141 -11.90 -1.98 -26.78
N TYR A 142 -12.80 -1.08 -27.23
CA TYR A 142 -13.55 -0.19 -26.33
C TYR A 142 -15.03 -0.51 -26.34
N THR A 143 -15.68 -0.29 -25.20
CA THR A 143 -17.12 -0.40 -25.05
C THR A 143 -17.80 0.69 -25.88
N ARG A 144 -18.84 0.31 -26.63
CA ARG A 144 -19.54 1.21 -27.54
C ARG A 144 -21.03 1.28 -27.16
N ASP A 145 -21.60 2.44 -27.38
CA ASP A 145 -23.06 2.60 -27.34
C ASP A 145 -23.69 1.83 -28.51
N GLU A 146 -24.64 0.96 -28.23
CA GLU A 146 -25.27 0.09 -29.24
C GLU A 146 -26.03 0.85 -30.34
N LYS A 147 -26.53 2.06 -30.04
CA LYS A 147 -27.34 2.87 -30.97
C LYS A 147 -26.50 3.89 -31.74
N ALA A 148 -25.60 4.58 -31.03
CA ALA A 148 -24.78 5.62 -31.60
C ALA A 148 -23.50 5.07 -32.26
N ASP A 149 -23.13 3.84 -31.96
CA ASP A 149 -21.88 3.21 -32.39
C ASP A 149 -20.62 4.04 -32.07
N THR A 150 -20.64 4.70 -30.91
CA THR A 150 -19.54 5.52 -30.42
C THR A 150 -18.94 4.91 -29.15
N ILE A 151 -17.63 5.06 -28.97
CA ILE A 151 -16.96 4.66 -27.72
C ILE A 151 -17.56 5.48 -26.57
N ILE A 152 -17.76 4.83 -25.41
CA ILE A 152 -18.34 5.45 -24.23
C ILE A 152 -17.31 5.58 -23.09
N CYS A 153 -17.63 6.39 -22.11
CA CYS A 153 -16.91 6.45 -20.84
C CYS A 153 -17.40 5.36 -19.87
N PRO A 154 -16.62 4.99 -18.84
CA PRO A 154 -16.99 3.96 -17.87
C PRO A 154 -18.33 4.23 -17.17
N GLN A 155 -19.19 3.21 -17.15
CA GLN A 155 -20.48 3.26 -16.48
C GLN A 155 -20.45 2.43 -15.17
N PRO A 156 -21.19 2.81 -14.13
CA PRO A 156 -22.13 3.96 -14.03
C PRO A 156 -21.49 5.28 -13.62
N TRP A 157 -20.17 5.35 -13.50
CA TRP A 157 -19.44 6.51 -12.93
C TRP A 157 -19.44 7.75 -13.83
N ASN A 158 -19.63 7.58 -15.15
CA ASN A 158 -19.63 8.67 -16.14
C ASN A 158 -18.33 9.52 -16.11
N TRP A 159 -17.17 8.87 -16.00
CA TRP A 159 -15.87 9.58 -16.08
C TRP A 159 -15.57 9.98 -17.53
N GLU A 160 -16.02 11.17 -17.90
CA GLU A 160 -15.98 11.68 -19.28
C GLU A 160 -14.56 11.89 -19.83
N ASP A 161 -13.57 11.95 -18.97
CA ASP A 161 -12.16 12.13 -19.32
C ASP A 161 -11.44 10.86 -19.77
N VAL A 162 -12.09 9.70 -19.69
CA VAL A 162 -11.52 8.40 -20.07
C VAL A 162 -12.49 7.55 -20.91
N ALA A 163 -11.94 6.62 -21.69
CA ALA A 163 -12.65 5.69 -22.56
C ALA A 163 -12.68 4.28 -21.95
N ASP A 164 -13.85 3.67 -21.91
CA ASP A 164 -14.10 2.37 -21.30
C ASP A 164 -13.59 1.21 -22.15
N LEU A 165 -12.86 0.27 -21.52
CA LEU A 165 -12.29 -0.90 -22.19
C LEU A 165 -13.29 -2.06 -22.27
N ASN A 166 -13.37 -2.72 -23.42
CA ASN A 166 -14.22 -3.87 -23.68
C ASN A 166 -13.50 -5.18 -23.33
N TYR A 167 -13.80 -5.75 -22.18
CA TYR A 167 -13.22 -7.01 -21.70
C TYR A 167 -13.75 -8.27 -22.39
N ASP A 168 -14.75 -8.18 -23.25
CA ASP A 168 -15.15 -9.30 -24.14
C ASP A 168 -14.14 -9.50 -25.28
N ASN A 169 -13.34 -8.48 -25.59
CA ASN A 169 -12.30 -8.54 -26.61
C ASN A 169 -11.02 -9.21 -26.05
N LYS A 170 -10.68 -10.37 -26.62
CA LYS A 170 -9.55 -11.19 -26.14
C LYS A 170 -8.19 -10.59 -26.50
N ASP A 171 -8.10 -9.87 -27.62
CA ASP A 171 -6.84 -9.26 -28.05
C ASP A 171 -6.51 -8.05 -27.14
N MET A 172 -7.53 -7.29 -26.74
CA MET A 172 -7.39 -6.24 -25.73
C MET A 172 -6.91 -6.82 -24.39
N ARG A 173 -7.51 -7.92 -23.91
CA ARG A 173 -7.07 -8.59 -22.67
C ARG A 173 -5.60 -9.03 -22.76
N ALA A 174 -5.20 -9.62 -23.87
CA ALA A 174 -3.81 -10.05 -24.08
C ALA A 174 -2.83 -8.86 -24.08
N ALA A 175 -3.19 -7.76 -24.75
CA ALA A 175 -2.39 -6.54 -24.77
C ALA A 175 -2.26 -5.90 -23.39
N MET A 176 -3.33 -5.90 -22.59
CA MET A 176 -3.33 -5.41 -21.22
C MET A 176 -2.40 -6.25 -20.33
N ILE A 177 -2.48 -7.58 -20.43
CA ILE A 177 -1.59 -8.50 -19.68
C ILE A 177 -0.12 -8.32 -20.11
N ASP A 178 0.15 -8.15 -21.41
CA ASP A 178 1.50 -7.92 -21.91
C ASP A 178 2.08 -6.60 -21.38
N ALA A 179 1.26 -5.56 -21.28
CA ALA A 179 1.67 -4.30 -20.68
C ALA A 179 2.00 -4.45 -19.16
N MET A 180 1.21 -5.23 -18.42
CA MET A 180 1.51 -5.54 -17.02
C MET A 180 2.80 -6.35 -16.86
N LYS A 181 3.01 -7.36 -17.72
CA LYS A 181 4.22 -8.19 -17.70
C LYS A 181 5.49 -7.39 -17.84
N PHE A 182 5.49 -6.34 -18.68
CA PHE A 182 6.64 -5.46 -18.86
C PHE A 182 7.20 -4.94 -17.52
N TRP A 183 6.34 -4.50 -16.61
CA TRP A 183 6.77 -3.97 -15.31
C TRP A 183 7.32 -5.07 -14.39
N ILE A 184 6.77 -6.28 -14.46
CA ILE A 184 7.24 -7.43 -13.67
C ILE A 184 8.61 -7.93 -14.20
N THR A 185 8.78 -8.02 -15.51
CA THR A 185 9.96 -8.68 -16.11
C THR A 185 11.13 -7.72 -16.37
N GLU A 186 10.84 -6.51 -16.90
CA GLU A 186 11.89 -5.57 -17.31
C GLU A 186 12.29 -4.61 -16.16
N ILE A 187 11.32 -4.21 -15.33
CA ILE A 187 11.55 -3.28 -14.23
C ILE A 187 11.79 -4.04 -12.93
N GLY A 188 11.13 -5.18 -12.75
CA GLY A 188 11.33 -6.04 -11.59
C GLY A 188 10.48 -5.67 -10.38
N ILE A 189 9.33 -4.98 -10.58
CA ILE A 189 8.40 -4.71 -9.48
C ILE A 189 7.78 -5.99 -8.93
N ASP A 190 7.17 -5.90 -7.76
CA ASP A 190 6.66 -7.04 -6.99
C ASP A 190 5.14 -7.10 -6.96
N GLY A 191 4.47 -6.46 -7.92
CA GLY A 191 3.02 -6.54 -8.07
C GLY A 191 2.36 -5.22 -8.36
N PHE A 192 1.03 -5.21 -8.20
CA PHE A 192 0.20 -4.07 -8.56
C PHE A 192 -0.88 -3.79 -7.51
N ARG A 193 -1.22 -2.51 -7.37
CA ARG A 193 -2.54 -2.08 -6.91
C ARG A 193 -3.40 -1.84 -8.16
N CYS A 194 -4.49 -2.54 -8.29
CA CYS A 194 -5.36 -2.46 -9.46
C CYS A 194 -6.54 -1.52 -9.17
N ASP A 195 -6.56 -0.43 -9.91
CA ASP A 195 -7.57 0.62 -9.87
C ASP A 195 -8.94 0.08 -10.29
N VAL A 196 -9.99 0.47 -9.57
CA VAL A 196 -11.39 0.07 -9.85
C VAL A 196 -11.52 -1.42 -10.20
N ALA A 197 -10.85 -2.28 -9.42
CA ALA A 197 -10.79 -3.71 -9.73
C ALA A 197 -12.17 -4.38 -9.78
N ASP A 198 -13.14 -3.89 -9.02
CA ASP A 198 -14.55 -4.35 -9.04
C ASP A 198 -15.29 -3.99 -10.36
N GLY A 199 -14.78 -3.04 -11.13
CA GLY A 199 -15.29 -2.65 -12.45
C GLY A 199 -14.77 -3.52 -13.60
N VAL A 200 -13.71 -4.30 -13.36
CA VAL A 200 -13.07 -5.18 -14.34
C VAL A 200 -13.46 -6.63 -14.05
N PRO A 201 -13.81 -7.46 -15.07
CA PRO A 201 -14.27 -8.83 -14.84
C PRO A 201 -13.27 -9.68 -14.06
N ALA A 202 -13.75 -10.40 -13.04
CA ALA A 202 -12.92 -11.22 -12.16
C ALA A 202 -12.21 -12.37 -12.89
N ASP A 203 -12.75 -12.88 -13.99
CA ASP A 203 -12.11 -13.89 -14.83
C ASP A 203 -10.90 -13.33 -15.59
N PHE A 204 -10.94 -12.05 -16.01
CA PHE A 204 -9.77 -11.37 -16.55
C PHE A 204 -8.66 -11.26 -15.48
N TRP A 205 -9.00 -10.85 -14.26
CA TRP A 205 -8.01 -10.79 -13.18
C TRP A 205 -7.38 -12.16 -12.91
N LYS A 206 -8.18 -13.22 -12.94
CA LYS A 206 -7.66 -14.59 -12.80
C LYS A 206 -6.64 -14.92 -13.88
N GLU A 207 -6.95 -14.61 -15.13
CA GLU A 207 -6.05 -14.80 -16.28
C GLU A 207 -4.77 -13.99 -16.08
N ALA A 208 -4.91 -12.68 -15.86
CA ALA A 208 -3.79 -11.76 -15.70
C ALA A 208 -2.87 -12.14 -14.53
N ILE A 209 -3.42 -12.39 -13.35
CA ILE A 209 -2.65 -12.71 -12.14
C ILE A 209 -1.88 -14.03 -12.30
N ASN A 210 -2.49 -15.04 -12.94
CA ASN A 210 -1.80 -16.30 -13.21
C ASN A 210 -0.61 -16.09 -14.16
N GLU A 211 -0.79 -15.31 -15.21
CA GLU A 211 0.29 -15.01 -16.16
C GLU A 211 1.39 -14.14 -15.55
N LEU A 212 1.04 -13.16 -14.71
CA LEU A 212 2.00 -12.35 -13.98
C LEU A 212 2.83 -13.17 -13.00
N ARG A 213 2.20 -14.07 -12.25
CA ARG A 213 2.90 -15.01 -11.35
C ARG A 213 3.83 -15.94 -12.12
N ALA A 214 3.40 -16.44 -13.27
CA ALA A 214 4.24 -17.24 -14.15
C ALA A 214 5.46 -16.44 -14.68
N ALA A 215 5.23 -15.18 -15.11
CA ALA A 215 6.28 -14.29 -15.59
C ALA A 215 7.28 -13.89 -14.48
N ALA A 216 6.82 -13.75 -13.25
CA ALA A 216 7.67 -13.45 -12.09
C ALA A 216 8.60 -14.64 -11.71
N GLY A 217 8.30 -15.87 -12.20
CA GLY A 217 9.08 -17.06 -11.91
C GLY A 217 9.04 -17.44 -10.42
N ASN A 218 10.20 -17.44 -9.76
CA ASN A 218 10.29 -17.78 -8.33
C ASN A 218 10.03 -16.60 -7.39
N ARG A 219 9.89 -15.37 -7.94
CA ARG A 219 9.59 -14.20 -7.11
C ARG A 219 8.11 -14.22 -6.70
N LYS A 220 7.85 -13.93 -5.42
CA LYS A 220 6.48 -13.67 -4.97
C LYS A 220 6.07 -12.27 -5.41
N ILE A 221 4.86 -12.15 -5.94
CA ILE A 221 4.23 -10.86 -6.23
C ILE A 221 2.95 -10.72 -5.41
N VAL A 222 2.58 -9.47 -5.11
CA VAL A 222 1.36 -9.12 -4.36
C VAL A 222 0.41 -8.35 -5.27
N MET A 223 -0.84 -8.79 -5.30
CA MET A 223 -1.90 -8.16 -6.08
C MET A 223 -2.95 -7.58 -5.12
N LEU A 224 -3.07 -6.25 -5.13
CA LEU A 224 -4.03 -5.49 -4.32
C LEU A 224 -5.16 -4.97 -5.21
N ALA A 225 -6.39 -5.37 -4.95
CA ALA A 225 -7.58 -4.84 -5.64
C ALA A 225 -8.09 -3.58 -4.93
N GLU A 226 -8.26 -2.49 -5.66
CA GLU A 226 -9.20 -1.48 -5.22
C GLU A 226 -10.62 -1.97 -5.45
N GLY A 227 -11.23 -2.45 -4.41
CA GLY A 227 -12.55 -3.06 -4.44
C GLY A 227 -12.87 -3.71 -3.11
N LYS A 228 -14.08 -4.22 -2.99
CA LYS A 228 -14.54 -4.92 -1.78
C LYS A 228 -15.24 -6.24 -2.06
N HIS A 229 -15.44 -6.59 -3.34
CA HIS A 229 -16.14 -7.82 -3.71
C HIS A 229 -15.33 -9.06 -3.32
N SER A 230 -16.00 -10.10 -2.85
CA SER A 230 -15.40 -11.40 -2.52
C SER A 230 -14.76 -12.07 -3.73
N ASP A 231 -15.27 -11.80 -4.94
CA ASP A 231 -14.77 -12.34 -6.19
C ASP A 231 -13.33 -11.92 -6.51
N ASN A 232 -12.85 -10.79 -5.95
CA ASN A 232 -11.44 -10.44 -6.00
C ASN A 232 -10.56 -11.58 -5.50
N PHE A 233 -10.98 -12.27 -4.44
CA PHE A 233 -10.23 -13.38 -3.83
C PHE A 233 -10.59 -14.74 -4.44
N THR A 234 -11.91 -15.01 -4.55
CA THR A 234 -12.43 -16.36 -4.88
C THR A 234 -12.32 -16.69 -6.36
N VAL A 235 -12.37 -15.69 -7.22
CA VAL A 235 -12.28 -15.82 -8.68
C VAL A 235 -11.01 -15.13 -9.20
N GLY A 236 -10.82 -13.85 -8.93
CA GLY A 236 -9.75 -13.02 -9.48
C GLY A 236 -8.34 -13.41 -9.03
N GLY A 237 -8.20 -13.95 -7.81
CA GLY A 237 -6.92 -14.43 -7.29
C GLY A 237 -6.05 -13.36 -6.63
N PHE A 238 -6.60 -12.18 -6.32
CA PHE A 238 -5.92 -11.13 -5.56
C PHE A 238 -5.49 -11.62 -4.17
N ASP A 239 -4.49 -10.97 -3.62
CA ASP A 239 -3.96 -11.25 -2.28
C ASP A 239 -4.57 -10.33 -1.23
N MET A 240 -4.87 -9.11 -1.63
CA MET A 240 -5.49 -8.07 -0.79
C MET A 240 -6.61 -7.35 -1.54
N ASN A 241 -7.58 -6.83 -0.80
CA ASN A 241 -8.48 -5.78 -1.27
C ASN A 241 -8.76 -4.76 -0.16
N TYR A 242 -9.53 -3.72 -0.46
CA TYR A 242 -9.74 -2.61 0.47
C TYR A 242 -10.77 -2.93 1.55
N GLY A 243 -10.50 -2.48 2.78
CA GLY A 243 -11.46 -2.42 3.89
C GLY A 243 -12.29 -1.14 3.85
N TRP A 244 -13.06 -0.92 2.78
CA TRP A 244 -13.87 0.27 2.58
C TRP A 244 -14.95 0.44 3.65
N ASP A 245 -15.71 -0.62 3.92
CA ASP A 245 -16.83 -0.56 4.87
C ASP A 245 -16.32 -0.27 6.28
N TYR A 246 -15.16 -0.84 6.65
CA TYR A 246 -14.51 -0.52 7.93
C TYR A 246 -14.05 0.94 8.02
N LYS A 247 -13.45 1.49 6.94
CA LYS A 247 -13.03 2.90 6.89
C LYS A 247 -14.22 3.84 7.02
N ASP A 248 -15.34 3.54 6.37
CA ASP A 248 -16.56 4.33 6.45
C ASP A 248 -17.13 4.34 7.89
N ASP A 249 -17.13 3.19 8.55
CA ASP A 249 -17.61 3.09 9.92
C ASP A 249 -16.61 3.71 10.91
N LEU A 250 -15.31 3.67 10.65
CA LEU A 250 -14.31 4.40 11.43
C LEU A 250 -14.65 5.91 11.48
N VAL A 251 -14.98 6.50 10.33
CA VAL A 251 -15.40 7.91 10.26
C VAL A 251 -16.71 8.15 11.04
N LYS A 252 -17.69 7.26 10.91
CA LYS A 252 -18.97 7.37 11.66
C LYS A 252 -18.75 7.30 13.17
N VAL A 253 -17.84 6.45 13.64
CA VAL A 253 -17.49 6.33 15.05
C VAL A 253 -16.90 7.64 15.59
N TRP A 254 -15.99 8.28 14.87
CA TRP A 254 -15.48 9.60 15.24
C TRP A 254 -16.53 10.72 15.17
N LYS A 255 -17.58 10.51 14.38
CA LYS A 255 -18.76 11.40 14.32
C LYS A 255 -19.83 11.08 15.37
N GLY A 256 -19.57 10.15 16.30
CA GLY A 256 -20.42 9.86 17.46
C GLY A 256 -21.16 8.52 17.44
N ALA A 257 -20.99 7.68 16.42
CA ALA A 257 -21.48 6.31 16.45
C ALA A 257 -20.79 5.50 17.57
N PRO A 258 -21.38 4.42 18.08
CA PRO A 258 -20.75 3.57 19.09
C PRO A 258 -19.42 2.99 18.60
N ALA A 259 -18.38 2.99 19.45
CA ALA A 259 -17.06 2.43 19.12
C ALA A 259 -17.14 0.96 18.72
N GLU A 260 -17.98 0.19 19.39
CA GLU A 260 -18.20 -1.24 19.13
C GLU A 260 -18.75 -1.55 17.73
N ASP A 261 -19.30 -0.56 17.01
CA ASP A 261 -19.79 -0.76 15.65
C ASP A 261 -18.65 -1.15 14.68
N LEU A 262 -17.40 -0.74 14.96
CA LEU A 262 -16.24 -1.16 14.20
C LEU A 262 -16.02 -2.68 14.18
N PHE A 263 -16.37 -3.36 15.27
CA PHE A 263 -16.27 -4.82 15.33
C PHE A 263 -17.28 -5.53 14.43
N LYS A 264 -18.43 -4.88 14.14
CA LYS A 264 -19.43 -5.41 13.21
C LYS A 264 -18.90 -5.37 11.79
N SER A 265 -18.28 -4.26 11.38
CA SER A 265 -17.66 -4.12 10.05
C SER A 265 -16.48 -5.06 9.90
N ASP A 266 -15.60 -5.12 10.91
CA ASP A 266 -14.46 -6.02 10.93
C ASP A 266 -14.90 -7.48 10.74
N LYS A 267 -15.90 -7.91 11.53
CA LYS A 267 -16.46 -9.24 11.41
C LYS A 267 -17.07 -9.51 10.03
N ALA A 268 -17.84 -8.56 9.50
CA ALA A 268 -18.46 -8.71 8.19
C ALA A 268 -17.43 -8.86 7.07
N GLU A 269 -16.32 -8.12 7.14
CA GLU A 269 -15.24 -8.20 6.15
C GLU A 269 -14.37 -9.46 6.28
N TYR A 270 -14.23 -10.03 7.50
CA TYR A 270 -13.32 -11.16 7.76
C TYR A 270 -14.00 -12.52 7.87
N ASP A 271 -15.30 -12.62 8.21
CA ASP A 271 -16.02 -13.90 8.37
C ASP A 271 -15.96 -14.80 7.12
N SER A 272 -15.92 -14.21 5.94
CA SER A 272 -15.90 -14.92 4.65
C SER A 272 -14.57 -14.80 3.90
N LEU A 273 -13.56 -14.18 4.52
CA LEU A 273 -12.26 -13.96 3.89
C LEU A 273 -11.49 -15.29 3.78
N PRO A 274 -11.03 -15.70 2.59
CA PRO A 274 -10.23 -16.90 2.46
C PRO A 274 -8.92 -16.79 3.26
N SER A 275 -8.45 -17.91 3.81
CA SER A 275 -7.19 -17.96 4.57
C SER A 275 -6.02 -17.41 3.77
N GLY A 276 -5.15 -16.62 4.41
CA GLY A 276 -4.00 -15.97 3.79
C GLY A 276 -4.34 -14.75 2.93
N LYS A 277 -5.58 -14.29 2.92
CA LYS A 277 -6.01 -13.04 2.29
C LYS A 277 -6.20 -11.96 3.34
N VAL A 278 -6.02 -10.70 2.94
CA VAL A 278 -6.00 -9.58 3.88
C VAL A 278 -6.78 -8.38 3.32
N LYS A 279 -7.48 -7.67 4.20
CA LYS A 279 -8.03 -6.35 3.90
C LYS A 279 -6.97 -5.27 4.14
N LEU A 280 -6.81 -4.33 3.22
CA LEU A 280 -6.00 -3.14 3.45
C LEU A 280 -6.73 -2.18 4.38
N ARG A 281 -6.10 -1.81 5.49
CA ARG A 281 -6.62 -0.88 6.50
C ARG A 281 -5.92 0.46 6.44
N PHE A 282 -6.69 1.53 6.48
CA PHE A 282 -6.18 2.89 6.35
C PHE A 282 -7.08 3.91 7.01
N THR A 283 -6.51 5.01 7.43
CA THR A 283 -7.25 6.21 7.86
C THR A 283 -7.46 7.18 6.70
N THR A 284 -6.58 7.16 5.71
CA THR A 284 -6.66 7.94 4.48
C THR A 284 -5.92 7.24 3.34
N ASN A 285 -6.19 7.64 2.12
CA ASN A 285 -5.48 7.34 0.90
C ASN A 285 -5.51 8.57 -0.02
N HIS A 286 -5.08 8.43 -1.28
CA HIS A 286 -5.07 9.55 -2.23
C HIS A 286 -6.47 10.11 -2.53
N ASP A 287 -7.52 9.31 -2.53
CA ASP A 287 -8.90 9.76 -2.77
C ASP A 287 -9.44 10.57 -1.59
N HIS A 288 -9.41 9.98 -0.38
CA HIS A 288 -9.87 10.64 0.83
C HIS A 288 -9.09 11.92 1.13
N SER A 289 -7.79 11.93 0.83
CA SER A 289 -6.94 13.10 1.08
C SER A 289 -7.32 14.32 0.25
N THR A 290 -8.11 14.15 -0.81
CA THR A 290 -8.66 15.28 -1.60
C THR A 290 -9.71 16.08 -0.84
N GLU A 291 -10.37 15.45 0.11
CA GLU A 291 -11.46 16.05 0.90
C GLU A 291 -10.99 16.46 2.31
N ALA A 292 -10.32 15.55 3.00
CA ALA A 292 -9.86 15.78 4.36
C ALA A 292 -8.55 15.02 4.65
N THR A 293 -7.75 15.59 5.54
CA THR A 293 -6.59 14.89 6.12
C THR A 293 -6.98 14.19 7.41
N PRO A 294 -6.23 13.16 7.88
CA PRO A 294 -6.57 12.46 9.11
C PRO A 294 -6.77 13.37 10.32
N CYS A 295 -5.94 14.40 10.50
CA CYS A 295 -6.08 15.32 11.63
C CYS A 295 -7.37 16.15 11.59
N LYS A 296 -7.93 16.42 10.40
CA LYS A 296 -9.22 17.10 10.25
C LYS A 296 -10.39 16.12 10.37
N GLU A 297 -10.28 14.95 9.75
CA GLU A 297 -11.34 13.94 9.77
C GLU A 297 -11.56 13.35 11.18
N PHE A 298 -10.47 13.12 11.91
CA PHE A 298 -10.47 12.54 13.26
C PHE A 298 -10.24 13.58 14.37
N THR A 299 -10.65 14.82 14.14
CA THR A 299 -10.69 15.95 15.10
C THR A 299 -9.35 16.67 15.30
N ASN A 300 -8.23 15.97 15.44
CA ASN A 300 -6.89 16.51 15.67
C ASN A 300 -5.83 15.42 15.47
N ASP A 301 -4.55 15.75 15.67
CA ASP A 301 -3.43 14.81 15.49
C ASP A 301 -3.54 13.57 16.39
N ARG A 302 -3.96 13.73 17.67
CA ARG A 302 -4.19 12.58 18.60
C ARG A 302 -5.34 11.70 18.15
N GLY A 303 -6.43 12.31 17.68
CA GLY A 303 -7.54 11.58 17.08
C GLY A 303 -7.13 10.80 15.83
N ALA A 304 -6.26 11.38 15.00
CA ALA A 304 -5.70 10.68 13.83
C ALA A 304 -4.87 9.46 14.22
N MET A 305 -4.03 9.58 15.27
CA MET A 305 -3.26 8.45 15.80
C MET A 305 -4.18 7.37 16.41
N ALA A 306 -5.15 7.76 17.22
CA ALA A 306 -6.14 6.83 17.78
C ALA A 306 -6.93 6.10 16.68
N ALA A 307 -7.33 6.81 15.63
CA ALA A 307 -7.99 6.22 14.47
C ALA A 307 -7.08 5.25 13.72
N TYR A 308 -5.78 5.54 13.62
CA TYR A 308 -4.82 4.65 12.99
C TYR A 308 -4.64 3.35 13.80
N VAL A 309 -4.53 3.43 15.13
CA VAL A 309 -4.53 2.27 16.03
C VAL A 309 -5.80 1.43 15.85
N ALA A 310 -6.98 2.08 15.89
CA ALA A 310 -8.26 1.41 15.67
C ALA A 310 -8.35 0.76 14.27
N SER A 311 -7.64 1.30 13.29
CA SER A 311 -7.64 0.80 11.92
C SER A 311 -6.80 -0.47 11.75
N ILE A 312 -5.55 -0.49 12.23
CA ILE A 312 -4.58 -1.52 11.85
C ILE A 312 -4.48 -2.71 12.81
N PHE A 313 -4.88 -2.56 14.09
CA PHE A 313 -4.67 -3.62 15.08
C PHE A 313 -5.81 -4.64 15.23
N PRO A 314 -7.09 -4.37 14.91
CA PRO A 314 -8.09 -5.45 14.90
C PRO A 314 -7.74 -6.55 13.90
N HIS A 315 -7.69 -6.22 12.62
CA HIS A 315 -7.23 -7.07 11.51
C HIS A 315 -6.77 -6.21 10.33
N GLY A 316 -5.91 -6.75 9.47
CA GLY A 316 -5.59 -6.18 8.15
C GLY A 316 -4.14 -5.78 7.95
N GLY A 317 -3.80 -5.48 6.69
CA GLY A 317 -2.54 -4.86 6.30
C GLY A 317 -2.58 -3.35 6.55
N ALA A 318 -1.52 -2.80 7.13
CA ALA A 318 -1.45 -1.39 7.44
C ALA A 318 -1.07 -0.55 6.20
N LEU A 319 -1.71 0.61 6.02
CA LEU A 319 -1.33 1.61 5.01
C LEU A 319 -1.00 2.94 5.67
N ILE A 320 0.11 3.54 5.25
CA ILE A 320 0.43 4.96 5.44
C ILE A 320 0.39 5.65 4.07
N TYR A 321 -0.45 6.67 3.92
CA TYR A 321 -0.42 7.56 2.75
C TYR A 321 0.62 8.65 2.96
N GLY A 322 1.58 8.78 2.03
CA GLY A 322 2.69 9.72 2.15
C GLY A 322 2.23 11.16 2.31
N SER A 323 2.45 11.71 3.46
CA SER A 323 2.14 13.00 4.06
C SER A 323 1.44 12.89 5.42
N GLN A 324 0.71 11.81 5.68
CA GLN A 324 0.04 11.65 6.99
C GLN A 324 1.06 11.47 8.12
N GLU A 325 2.21 10.86 7.86
CA GLU A 325 3.27 10.65 8.86
C GLU A 325 3.95 11.94 9.34
N VAL A 326 3.76 13.01 8.62
CA VAL A 326 4.22 14.35 9.02
C VAL A 326 3.06 15.25 9.44
N GLY A 327 1.87 14.70 9.62
CA GLY A 327 0.67 15.43 10.03
C GLY A 327 0.33 16.60 9.10
N TYR A 328 0.47 16.38 7.77
CA TYR A 328 0.17 17.42 6.80
C TYR A 328 -1.31 17.86 6.93
N PRO A 329 -1.60 19.17 7.12
CA PRO A 329 -2.91 19.59 7.59
C PRO A 329 -3.91 19.91 6.47
N GLU A 330 -3.48 19.99 5.20
CA GLU A 330 -4.35 20.43 4.11
C GLU A 330 -4.72 19.28 3.16
N PRO A 331 -5.92 19.31 2.54
CA PRO A 331 -6.28 18.37 1.50
C PRO A 331 -5.26 18.35 0.35
N ILE A 332 -5.00 17.15 -0.16
CA ILE A 332 -4.06 16.93 -1.26
C ILE A 332 -4.84 16.58 -2.53
N ASN A 333 -4.86 17.53 -3.47
CA ASN A 333 -5.38 17.26 -4.80
C ASN A 333 -4.28 16.61 -5.65
N PHE A 334 -4.40 15.30 -5.91
CA PHE A 334 -3.39 14.54 -6.66
C PHE A 334 -3.35 14.84 -8.17
N PHE A 335 -4.23 15.72 -8.65
CA PHE A 335 -4.17 16.21 -10.05
C PHE A 335 -3.10 17.28 -10.29
N LYS A 336 -2.43 17.73 -9.24
CA LYS A 336 -1.39 18.76 -9.31
C LYS A 336 -0.32 18.54 -8.24
N TYR A 337 0.83 19.21 -8.45
CA TYR A 337 1.85 19.28 -7.41
C TYR A 337 1.33 20.00 -6.16
N VAL A 338 1.52 19.38 -5.00
CA VAL A 338 1.22 19.94 -3.68
C VAL A 338 2.47 19.79 -2.81
N PRO A 339 3.15 20.89 -2.44
CA PRO A 339 4.37 20.79 -1.63
C PRO A 339 4.06 20.33 -0.20
N VAL A 340 4.72 19.28 0.24
CA VAL A 340 4.64 18.77 1.61
C VAL A 340 5.92 19.13 2.37
N ASN A 341 5.78 19.68 3.57
CA ASN A 341 6.91 19.86 4.47
C ASN A 341 7.15 18.57 5.27
N TRP A 342 8.10 17.77 4.81
CA TRP A 342 8.42 16.46 5.36
C TRP A 342 9.06 16.47 6.76
N THR A 343 9.30 17.64 7.34
CA THR A 343 9.87 17.81 8.68
C THR A 343 8.95 18.60 9.62
N ALA A 344 7.68 18.75 9.23
CA ALA A 344 6.74 19.64 9.93
C ALA A 344 6.45 19.21 11.37
N LYS A 345 6.24 17.90 11.59
CA LYS A 345 5.85 17.35 12.90
C LYS A 345 6.63 16.06 13.18
N PRO A 346 7.87 16.16 13.64
CA PRO A 346 8.71 14.99 13.91
C PRO A 346 8.15 14.09 15.01
N GLU A 347 7.33 14.61 15.92
CA GLU A 347 6.60 13.86 16.94
C GLU A 347 5.57 12.91 16.31
N ILE A 348 4.81 13.35 15.32
CA ILE A 348 3.82 12.52 14.62
C ILE A 348 4.53 11.42 13.83
N TYR A 349 5.64 11.75 13.18
CA TYR A 349 6.47 10.75 12.49
C TYR A 349 6.92 9.64 13.45
N LYS A 350 7.37 10.00 14.65
CA LYS A 350 7.80 9.03 15.69
C LYS A 350 6.63 8.15 16.18
N GLU A 351 5.45 8.72 16.30
CA GLU A 351 4.25 7.95 16.68
C GLU A 351 3.92 6.91 15.61
N TYR A 352 3.88 7.28 14.31
CA TYR A 352 3.73 6.30 13.22
C TYR A 352 4.83 5.25 13.22
N GLN A 353 6.08 5.64 13.42
CA GLN A 353 7.21 4.71 13.54
C GLN A 353 7.01 3.72 14.69
N THR A 354 6.55 4.19 15.85
CA THR A 354 6.25 3.32 17.00
C THR A 354 5.13 2.36 16.70
N LEU A 355 4.02 2.83 16.11
CA LEU A 355 2.87 1.98 15.78
C LEU A 355 3.21 0.90 14.76
N ILE A 356 3.96 1.24 13.70
CA ILE A 356 4.39 0.25 12.71
C ILE A 356 5.43 -0.70 13.30
N ARG A 357 6.30 -0.24 14.22
CA ARG A 357 7.22 -1.11 14.96
C ARG A 357 6.46 -2.15 15.79
N LEU A 358 5.47 -1.71 16.59
CA LEU A 358 4.60 -2.62 17.35
C LEU A 358 3.87 -3.60 16.41
N TYR A 359 3.34 -3.11 15.30
CA TYR A 359 2.70 -3.95 14.29
C TYR A 359 3.68 -5.03 13.75
N ASN A 360 4.95 -4.69 13.51
CA ASN A 360 5.94 -5.61 12.96
C ASN A 360 6.51 -6.58 13.99
N GLU A 361 6.82 -6.10 15.19
CA GLU A 361 7.51 -6.88 16.24
C GLU A 361 6.57 -7.86 16.94
N HIS A 362 5.26 -7.58 16.99
CA HIS A 362 4.28 -8.38 17.69
C HIS A 362 3.29 -9.09 16.77
N PRO A 363 3.58 -10.36 16.38
CA PRO A 363 2.67 -11.14 15.54
C PRO A 363 1.24 -11.23 16.08
N ALA A 364 1.07 -11.24 17.41
CA ALA A 364 -0.26 -11.25 18.02
C ALA A 364 -1.11 -10.04 17.58
N LEU A 365 -0.54 -8.84 17.47
CA LEU A 365 -1.27 -7.64 17.02
C LEU A 365 -1.74 -7.76 15.56
N ARG A 366 -1.00 -8.45 14.68
CA ARG A 366 -1.37 -8.65 13.28
C ARG A 366 -2.31 -9.84 13.08
N LYS A 367 -1.91 -11.00 13.60
CA LYS A 367 -2.46 -12.34 13.27
C LYS A 367 -3.16 -13.00 14.43
N GLY A 368 -3.05 -12.46 15.66
CA GLY A 368 -3.63 -13.03 16.85
C GLY A 368 -5.17 -13.06 16.80
N THR A 369 -5.73 -13.95 17.58
CA THR A 369 -7.19 -14.03 17.78
C THR A 369 -7.70 -12.74 18.37
N LEU A 370 -8.74 -12.17 17.77
CA LEU A 370 -9.44 -10.98 18.22
C LEU A 370 -10.56 -11.38 19.22
N SER A 371 -10.55 -10.80 20.42
CA SER A 371 -11.67 -10.83 21.36
C SER A 371 -12.11 -9.40 21.66
N THR A 372 -13.40 -9.12 21.56
CA THR A 372 -13.94 -7.77 21.64
C THR A 372 -14.76 -7.56 22.91
N TYR A 373 -14.73 -6.35 23.48
CA TYR A 373 -15.48 -5.96 24.67
C TYR A 373 -16.33 -4.74 24.33
N PRO A 374 -17.67 -4.80 24.50
CA PRO A 374 -18.55 -3.72 24.09
C PRO A 374 -18.35 -2.47 24.95
N ASP A 375 -18.12 -1.33 24.30
CA ASP A 375 -18.19 0.01 24.88
C ASP A 375 -18.52 1.01 23.76
N LYS A 376 -19.30 2.03 24.08
CA LYS A 376 -19.74 3.00 23.09
C LYS A 376 -18.73 4.10 22.79
N ASP A 377 -17.82 4.38 23.72
CA ASP A 377 -16.91 5.53 23.68
C ASP A 377 -15.42 5.13 23.59
N VAL A 378 -15.10 3.89 23.91
CA VAL A 378 -13.74 3.34 23.86
C VAL A 378 -13.77 2.03 23.08
N LEU A 379 -12.95 1.90 22.07
CA LEU A 379 -12.77 0.63 21.39
C LEU A 379 -11.88 -0.25 22.28
N VAL A 380 -12.43 -1.37 22.75
CA VAL A 380 -11.77 -2.28 23.70
C VAL A 380 -11.67 -3.66 23.07
N PHE A 381 -10.46 -4.15 22.87
CA PHE A 381 -10.26 -5.49 22.33
C PHE A 381 -8.95 -6.11 22.80
N GLU A 382 -8.89 -7.42 22.70
CA GLU A 382 -7.71 -8.22 23.01
C GLU A 382 -7.22 -8.88 21.72
N LYS A 383 -5.90 -8.90 21.54
CA LYS A 383 -5.21 -9.69 20.53
C LYS A 383 -4.32 -10.72 21.21
N THR A 384 -4.48 -11.98 20.85
CA THR A 384 -3.78 -13.10 21.53
C THR A 384 -3.27 -14.12 20.54
N ASP A 385 -2.04 -14.55 20.71
CA ASP A 385 -1.48 -15.75 20.10
C ASP A 385 -0.88 -16.69 21.16
N ALA A 386 -0.04 -17.64 20.77
CA ALA A 386 0.58 -18.58 21.69
C ALA A 386 1.65 -17.95 22.61
N ALA A 387 2.21 -16.80 22.24
CA ALA A 387 3.35 -16.17 22.90
C ALA A 387 2.95 -14.89 23.64
N GLU A 388 2.01 -14.13 23.07
CA GLU A 388 1.73 -12.75 23.48
C GLU A 388 0.24 -12.50 23.63
N ARG A 389 -0.08 -11.50 24.46
CA ARG A 389 -1.44 -11.08 24.72
C ARG A 389 -1.49 -9.58 24.96
N PHE A 390 -2.24 -8.87 24.14
CA PHE A 390 -2.42 -7.41 24.19
C PHE A 390 -3.85 -7.04 24.49
N LEU A 391 -4.05 -6.10 25.43
CA LEU A 391 -5.31 -5.38 25.59
C LEU A 391 -5.15 -4.01 24.94
N VAL A 392 -5.93 -3.74 23.92
CA VAL A 392 -5.90 -2.47 23.18
C VAL A 392 -7.11 -1.63 23.58
N LEU A 393 -6.83 -0.40 23.99
CA LEU A 393 -7.82 0.57 24.45
C LEU A 393 -7.70 1.83 23.60
N VAL A 394 -8.73 2.17 22.83
CA VAL A 394 -8.72 3.36 21.98
C VAL A 394 -9.89 4.27 22.35
N ASN A 395 -9.59 5.39 22.98
CA ASN A 395 -10.59 6.42 23.22
C ASN A 395 -10.95 7.11 21.88
N VAL A 396 -12.15 6.86 21.38
CA VAL A 396 -12.65 7.42 20.11
C VAL A 396 -13.40 8.75 20.30
N ARG A 397 -13.24 9.37 21.48
CA ARG A 397 -13.84 10.67 21.80
C ARG A 397 -12.78 11.71 22.13
N ASN A 398 -13.11 12.96 21.92
CA ASN A 398 -12.19 14.08 22.21
C ASN A 398 -12.35 14.58 23.68
N GLU A 399 -12.59 13.66 24.60
CA GLU A 399 -12.71 13.91 26.05
C GLU A 399 -12.30 12.66 26.85
N PRO A 400 -11.81 12.80 28.09
CA PRO A 400 -11.46 11.65 28.92
C PRO A 400 -12.65 10.71 29.14
N LYS A 401 -12.41 9.42 29.04
CA LYS A 401 -13.39 8.36 29.27
C LYS A 401 -12.90 7.40 30.34
N THR A 402 -13.85 6.84 31.10
CA THR A 402 -13.59 5.76 32.08
C THR A 402 -14.21 4.48 31.56
N ILE A 403 -13.46 3.40 31.55
CA ILE A 403 -13.93 2.07 31.16
C ILE A 403 -13.83 1.10 32.33
N GLN A 404 -14.60 0.02 32.26
CA GLN A 404 -14.35 -1.16 33.08
C GLN A 404 -13.36 -2.06 32.38
N VAL A 405 -12.21 -2.30 33.00
CA VAL A 405 -11.21 -3.26 32.48
C VAL A 405 -11.83 -4.65 32.48
N PRO A 406 -11.70 -5.43 31.39
CA PRO A 406 -12.26 -6.79 31.35
C PRO A 406 -11.76 -7.65 32.52
N GLU A 407 -12.64 -8.47 33.08
CA GLU A 407 -12.34 -9.26 34.30
C GLU A 407 -11.12 -10.13 34.20
N ASN A 408 -10.88 -10.71 33.01
CA ASN A 408 -9.72 -11.56 32.70
C ASN A 408 -8.37 -10.80 32.67
N TRP A 409 -8.41 -9.46 32.80
CA TRP A 409 -7.24 -8.57 32.89
C TRP A 409 -7.02 -7.99 34.27
N LEU A 410 -7.98 -8.15 35.21
CA LEU A 410 -7.83 -7.65 36.56
C LEU A 410 -6.72 -8.36 37.34
N GLY A 411 -5.88 -7.58 38.04
CA GLY A 411 -4.77 -8.09 38.85
C GLY A 411 -3.58 -8.67 38.09
N ARG A 412 -3.46 -8.40 36.80
CA ARG A 412 -2.30 -8.73 36.01
C ARG A 412 -1.26 -7.59 36.04
N GLU A 413 0.02 -7.94 36.09
CA GLU A 413 1.07 -7.00 35.70
C GLU A 413 1.02 -6.84 34.18
N VAL A 414 1.08 -5.61 33.73
CA VAL A 414 1.10 -5.24 32.29
C VAL A 414 2.31 -4.34 32.05
N ASP A 415 3.00 -4.57 30.96
CA ASP A 415 3.91 -3.60 30.41
C ASP A 415 3.09 -2.60 29.59
N ASP A 416 3.27 -1.31 29.86
CA ASP A 416 2.55 -0.23 29.19
C ASP A 416 3.31 0.18 27.92
N GLU A 417 2.79 -0.22 26.77
CA GLU A 417 3.23 0.23 25.45
C GLU A 417 2.35 1.42 25.00
N ALA A 418 2.31 2.47 25.83
CA ALA A 418 1.49 3.65 25.52
C ALA A 418 1.96 4.40 24.26
N CYS A 419 0.98 4.75 23.43
CA CYS A 419 1.12 5.62 22.26
C CYS A 419 0.50 7.00 22.53
#